data_0bb3d0cfd44c9b11b2efe6e45f4713df
#
_entry.id   0bb3d0cfd44c9b11b2efe6e45f4713df
#
_cell.length_a   1.000
_cell.length_b   1.000
_cell.length_c   1.000
_cell.angle_alpha   90.00
_cell.angle_beta   90.00
_cell.angle_gamma   90.00
#
_symmetry.space_group_name_H-M   'P 1'
#
loop_
_entity.id
_entity.type
_entity.pdbx_description
1 polymer ?
#
loop_
_entity_poly.entity_id
_entity_poly.type
_entity_poly.pdbx_seq_one_letter_code
_entity_poly.pdbx_strand_id
1 'polypeptide(L)'
;MIRALKKTDVDKIAEIWLDVNLSAHDFIPAEYWRGNFTAVKEMFPQAEVYVFQDEEQGEIQGFIGLNEEHIEGIFVRTQTQGRGIGRNLLDFVKNRKERLSLNVYQKNSGAVRFYEREGFRIDEAGVDENTGEKDYLMVWETSAFE
;
A
#
# COMPACT_ATOMS: atom_id res chain seq x y z
N MET A 1 12.97 8.33 -6.79
CA MET A 1 12.04 9.30 -7.40
C MET A 1 10.62 8.76 -7.41
N ILE A 2 9.67 9.56 -7.01
CA ILE A 2 8.27 9.16 -7.01
C ILE A 2 7.53 9.88 -8.16
N ARG A 3 6.75 9.13 -8.91
CA ARG A 3 5.99 9.66 -10.05
C ARG A 3 4.68 8.91 -10.25
N ALA A 4 3.79 9.48 -11.03
CA ALA A 4 2.54 8.80 -11.40
C ALA A 4 2.79 7.55 -12.23
N LEU A 5 1.89 6.59 -12.10
CA LEU A 5 1.92 5.34 -12.85
C LEU A 5 1.83 5.59 -14.36
N LYS A 6 2.63 4.85 -15.14
CA LYS A 6 2.53 4.76 -16.59
C LYS A 6 1.99 3.40 -16.96
N LYS A 7 1.40 3.28 -18.16
CA LYS A 7 0.88 1.98 -18.65
C LYS A 7 1.95 0.90 -18.68
N THR A 8 3.19 1.29 -19.00
CA THR A 8 4.32 0.36 -19.05
C THR A 8 4.75 -0.18 -17.69
N ASP A 9 4.28 0.42 -16.60
CA ASP A 9 4.61 -0.01 -15.22
C ASP A 9 3.67 -1.09 -14.69
N VAL A 10 2.51 -1.29 -15.32
CA VAL A 10 1.42 -2.10 -14.76
C VAL A 10 1.84 -3.54 -14.48
N ASP A 11 2.54 -4.17 -15.42
CA ASP A 11 3.00 -5.55 -15.21
C ASP A 11 3.93 -5.66 -14.00
N LYS A 12 4.82 -4.70 -13.86
CA LYS A 12 5.79 -4.69 -12.76
C LYS A 12 5.12 -4.48 -11.40
N ILE A 13 4.21 -3.52 -11.29
CA ILE A 13 3.55 -3.30 -10.00
C ILE A 13 2.59 -4.43 -9.65
N ALA A 14 2.00 -5.09 -10.64
CA ALA A 14 1.19 -6.28 -10.38
C ALA A 14 2.02 -7.40 -9.79
N GLU A 15 3.24 -7.63 -10.29
CA GLU A 15 4.17 -8.60 -9.70
C GLU A 15 4.52 -8.25 -8.26
N ILE A 16 4.81 -6.98 -7.99
CA ILE A 16 5.14 -6.51 -6.64
C ILE A 16 3.95 -6.73 -5.71
N TRP A 17 2.74 -6.40 -6.17
CA TRP A 17 1.53 -6.61 -5.40
C TRP A 17 1.38 -8.08 -4.98
N LEU A 18 1.55 -8.99 -5.91
CA LEU A 18 1.41 -10.43 -5.62
C LEU A 18 2.49 -10.92 -4.67
N ASP A 19 3.75 -10.62 -4.96
CA ASP A 19 4.88 -11.09 -4.17
C ASP A 19 4.82 -10.58 -2.72
N VAL A 20 4.51 -9.30 -2.55
CA VAL A 20 4.43 -8.71 -1.20
C VAL A 20 3.26 -9.31 -0.41
N ASN A 21 2.10 -9.48 -1.04
CA ASN A 21 0.96 -10.08 -0.35
C ASN A 21 1.21 -11.52 0.04
N LEU A 22 1.82 -12.32 -0.84
CA LEU A 22 2.16 -13.71 -0.52
C LEU A 22 3.12 -13.81 0.67
N SER A 23 4.03 -12.84 0.80
CA SER A 23 5.00 -12.79 1.89
C SER A 23 4.43 -12.21 3.18
N ALA A 24 3.78 -11.05 3.08
CA ALA A 24 3.30 -10.30 4.26
C ALA A 24 2.02 -10.87 4.86
N HIS A 25 1.21 -11.54 4.05
CA HIS A 25 -0.10 -12.02 4.44
C HIS A 25 -0.21 -13.54 4.27
N ASP A 26 0.76 -14.27 4.80
CA ASP A 26 0.85 -15.73 4.70
C ASP A 26 -0.27 -16.47 5.46
N PHE A 27 -0.97 -15.77 6.36
CA PHE A 27 -2.15 -16.28 7.05
C PHE A 27 -3.40 -16.31 6.16
N ILE A 28 -3.32 -15.80 4.93
CA ILE A 28 -4.38 -15.86 3.93
C ILE A 28 -3.91 -16.83 2.84
N PRO A 29 -4.77 -17.76 2.37
CA PRO A 29 -4.35 -18.71 1.34
C PRO A 29 -3.81 -18.01 0.09
N ALA A 30 -2.71 -18.54 -0.46
CA ALA A 30 -2.07 -17.98 -1.65
C ALA A 30 -3.04 -17.91 -2.84
N GLU A 31 -3.99 -18.82 -2.92
CA GLU A 31 -5.00 -18.85 -3.96
C GLU A 31 -5.86 -17.59 -4.01
N TYR A 32 -6.10 -16.97 -2.87
CA TYR A 32 -6.85 -15.73 -2.80
C TYR A 32 -6.11 -14.62 -3.58
N TRP A 33 -4.82 -14.49 -3.34
CA TRP A 33 -4.00 -13.47 -4.00
C TRP A 33 -3.85 -13.77 -5.49
N ARG A 34 -3.55 -15.02 -5.84
CA ARG A 34 -3.39 -15.43 -7.23
C ARG A 34 -4.70 -15.33 -8.00
N GLY A 35 -5.82 -15.65 -7.35
CA GLY A 35 -7.14 -15.55 -7.97
C GLY A 35 -7.57 -14.12 -8.26
N ASN A 36 -7.06 -13.14 -7.52
CA ASN A 36 -7.37 -11.74 -7.71
C ASN A 36 -6.37 -10.99 -8.60
N PHE A 37 -5.30 -11.65 -9.03
CA PHE A 37 -4.20 -11.00 -9.74
C PHE A 37 -4.65 -10.26 -10.99
N THR A 38 -5.40 -10.92 -11.87
CA THR A 38 -5.85 -10.32 -13.12
C THR A 38 -6.76 -9.11 -12.88
N ALA A 39 -7.70 -9.24 -11.96
CA ALA A 39 -8.64 -8.16 -11.63
C ALA A 39 -7.92 -6.94 -11.06
N VAL A 40 -6.96 -7.16 -10.16
CA VAL A 40 -6.16 -6.09 -9.56
C VAL A 40 -5.31 -5.40 -10.63
N LYS A 41 -4.67 -6.17 -11.49
CA LYS A 41 -3.86 -5.63 -12.59
C LYS A 41 -4.68 -4.72 -13.49
N GLU A 42 -5.90 -5.12 -13.80
CA GLU A 42 -6.81 -4.33 -14.64
C GLU A 42 -7.29 -3.04 -13.96
N MET A 43 -7.31 -3.01 -12.63
CA MET A 43 -7.69 -1.83 -11.86
C MET A 43 -6.64 -0.73 -11.85
N PHE A 44 -5.36 -1.08 -11.91
CA PHE A 44 -4.28 -0.10 -11.74
C PHE A 44 -4.36 1.10 -12.68
N PRO A 45 -4.61 0.93 -13.98
CA PRO A 45 -4.68 2.09 -14.88
C PRO A 45 -5.81 3.07 -14.56
N GLN A 46 -6.81 2.64 -13.79
CA GLN A 46 -7.98 3.43 -13.44
C GLN A 46 -7.89 4.04 -12.04
N ALA A 47 -6.85 3.71 -11.30
CA ALA A 47 -6.66 4.16 -9.92
C ALA A 47 -5.62 5.27 -9.85
N GLU A 48 -5.60 5.99 -8.73
CA GLU A 48 -4.53 6.95 -8.44
C GLU A 48 -3.36 6.17 -7.85
N VAL A 49 -2.27 6.01 -8.63
CA VAL A 49 -1.11 5.21 -8.23
C VAL A 49 0.17 5.99 -8.47
N TYR A 50 1.05 5.97 -7.48
CA TYR A 50 2.38 6.56 -7.56
C TYR A 50 3.41 5.46 -7.34
N VAL A 51 4.47 5.49 -8.14
CA VAL A 51 5.55 4.50 -8.07
C VAL A 51 6.83 5.14 -7.59
N PHE A 52 7.61 4.37 -6.83
CA PHE A 52 8.98 4.74 -6.46
C PHE A 52 9.92 4.06 -7.44
N GLN A 53 10.62 4.86 -8.24
CA GLN A 53 11.54 4.39 -9.26
C GLN A 53 12.99 4.68 -8.81
N ASP A 54 13.84 3.67 -8.88
CA ASP A 54 15.27 3.81 -8.63
C ASP A 54 15.88 4.66 -9.73
N GLU A 55 16.57 5.73 -9.36
CA GLU A 55 17.18 6.66 -10.32
C GLU A 55 18.38 6.06 -11.06
N GLU A 56 19.12 5.16 -10.42
CA GLU A 56 20.33 4.56 -11.02
C GLU A 56 19.99 3.53 -12.09
N GLN A 57 19.06 2.64 -11.79
CA GLN A 57 18.73 1.51 -12.68
C GLN A 57 17.38 1.65 -13.36
N GLY A 58 16.58 2.63 -12.94
CA GLY A 58 15.25 2.86 -13.50
C GLY A 58 14.22 1.81 -13.11
N GLU A 59 14.50 0.99 -12.11
CA GLU A 59 13.59 -0.06 -11.65
C GLU A 59 12.59 0.45 -10.65
N ILE A 60 11.37 -0.06 -10.71
CA ILE A 60 10.33 0.24 -9.73
C ILE A 60 10.57 -0.62 -8.49
N GLN A 61 10.67 0.04 -7.33
CA GLN A 61 10.94 -0.61 -6.05
C GLN A 61 9.69 -0.70 -5.16
N GLY A 62 8.67 0.08 -5.46
CA GLY A 62 7.44 0.07 -4.69
C GLY A 62 6.39 1.00 -5.28
N PHE A 63 5.20 0.96 -4.72
CA PHE A 63 4.12 1.84 -5.15
C PHE A 63 3.08 2.01 -4.04
N ILE A 64 2.27 3.06 -4.19
CA ILE A 64 1.11 3.32 -3.34
C ILE A 64 -0.11 3.53 -4.23
N GLY A 65 -1.22 2.90 -3.90
CA GLY A 65 -2.48 3.06 -4.60
C GLY A 65 -3.53 3.69 -3.70
N LEU A 66 -4.31 4.61 -4.25
CA LEU A 66 -5.35 5.32 -3.53
C LEU A 66 -6.67 5.31 -4.30
N ASN A 67 -7.74 5.35 -3.53
CA ASN A 67 -9.07 5.70 -4.00
C ASN A 67 -9.50 6.91 -3.18
N GLU A 68 -9.39 8.11 -3.77
CA GLU A 68 -9.60 9.39 -3.09
C GLU A 68 -8.69 9.53 -1.87
N GLU A 69 -9.21 9.52 -0.65
CA GLU A 69 -8.44 9.64 0.59
C GLU A 69 -8.07 8.28 1.19
N HIS A 70 -8.59 7.19 0.62
CA HIS A 70 -8.31 5.85 1.14
C HIS A 70 -7.11 5.24 0.44
N ILE A 71 -6.11 4.86 1.24
CA ILE A 71 -4.95 4.13 0.74
C ILE A 71 -5.35 2.67 0.58
N GLU A 72 -5.35 2.18 -0.66
CA GLU A 72 -5.64 0.78 -0.95
C GLU A 72 -4.48 -0.13 -0.58
N GLY A 73 -3.26 0.40 -0.62
CA GLY A 73 -2.08 -0.30 -0.15
C GLY A 73 -0.79 0.41 -0.48
N ILE A 74 0.24 0.09 0.29
CA ILE A 74 1.63 0.49 0.05
C ILE A 74 2.42 -0.80 -0.07
N PHE A 75 3.10 -0.96 -1.18
CA PHE A 75 3.83 -2.19 -1.50
C PHE A 75 5.26 -1.86 -1.85
N VAL A 76 6.21 -2.47 -1.14
CA VAL A 76 7.65 -2.30 -1.37
C VAL A 76 8.24 -3.68 -1.61
N ARG A 77 9.04 -3.82 -2.67
CA ARG A 77 9.72 -5.08 -2.97
C ARG A 77 10.48 -5.56 -1.73
N THR A 78 10.39 -6.86 -1.46
CA THR A 78 11.03 -7.44 -0.28
C THR A 78 12.54 -7.16 -0.24
N GLN A 79 13.20 -7.15 -1.41
CA GLN A 79 14.64 -6.90 -1.53
C GLN A 79 15.03 -5.47 -1.15
N THR A 80 14.08 -4.52 -1.15
CA THR A 80 14.37 -3.11 -0.88
C THR A 80 13.63 -2.56 0.35
N GLN A 81 12.96 -3.42 1.11
CA GLN A 81 12.34 -3.02 2.37
C GLN A 81 13.39 -2.57 3.39
N GLY A 82 12.98 -1.71 4.32
CA GLY A 82 13.88 -1.17 5.33
C GLY A 82 14.75 -0.01 4.88
N ARG A 83 14.50 0.53 3.68
CA ARG A 83 15.27 1.66 3.11
C ARG A 83 14.49 2.98 3.07
N GLY A 84 13.33 3.02 3.71
CA GLY A 84 12.50 4.23 3.77
C GLY A 84 11.61 4.47 2.55
N ILE A 85 11.50 3.52 1.62
CA ILE A 85 10.67 3.68 0.41
C ILE A 85 9.20 3.84 0.77
N GLY A 86 8.68 2.99 1.68
CA GLY A 86 7.30 3.08 2.13
C GLY A 86 6.98 4.41 2.77
N ARG A 87 7.89 4.92 3.61
CA ARG A 87 7.76 6.23 4.23
C ARG A 87 7.75 7.35 3.21
N ASN A 88 8.64 7.27 2.21
CA ASN A 88 8.71 8.27 1.15
C ASN A 88 7.42 8.31 0.33
N LEU A 89 6.86 7.14 -0.01
CA LEU A 89 5.59 7.05 -0.72
C LEU A 89 4.46 7.65 0.13
N LEU A 90 4.44 7.34 1.41
CA LEU A 90 3.42 7.85 2.33
C LEU A 90 3.52 9.37 2.48
N ASP A 91 4.73 9.90 2.67
CA ASP A 91 4.96 11.35 2.78
C ASP A 91 4.55 12.08 1.50
N PHE A 92 4.77 11.45 0.34
CA PHE A 92 4.35 12.00 -0.94
C PHE A 92 2.85 12.25 -0.99
N VAL A 93 2.03 11.29 -0.55
CA VAL A 93 0.58 11.43 -0.55
C VAL A 93 0.08 12.32 0.59
N LYS A 94 0.76 12.32 1.75
CA LYS A 94 0.44 13.23 2.85
C LYS A 94 0.53 14.70 2.43
N ASN A 95 1.45 15.02 1.54
CA ASN A 95 1.61 16.39 1.02
C ASN A 95 0.50 16.79 0.06
N ARG A 96 -0.32 15.83 -0.39
CA ARG A 96 -1.38 16.05 -1.38
C ARG A 96 -2.79 15.90 -0.82
N LYS A 97 -2.90 15.35 0.39
CA LYS A 97 -4.19 15.04 1.02
C LYS A 97 -4.22 15.61 2.43
N GLU A 98 -5.36 16.04 2.87
CA GLU A 98 -5.54 16.55 4.24
C GLU A 98 -5.86 15.43 5.22
N ARG A 99 -6.41 14.35 4.72
CA ARG A 99 -6.79 13.18 5.49
C ARG A 99 -6.52 11.92 4.68
N LEU A 100 -6.10 10.86 5.35
CA LEU A 100 -5.89 9.54 4.75
C LEU A 100 -6.48 8.48 5.65
N SER A 101 -7.02 7.44 5.06
CA SER A 101 -7.45 6.24 5.77
C SER A 101 -6.89 5.00 5.10
N LEU A 102 -6.87 3.89 5.82
CA LEU A 102 -6.45 2.60 5.29
C LEU A 102 -7.02 1.47 6.14
N ASN A 103 -7.08 0.29 5.54
CA ASN A 103 -7.33 -0.94 6.29
C ASN A 103 -6.04 -1.75 6.35
N VAL A 104 -5.77 -2.36 7.49
CA VAL A 104 -4.58 -3.19 7.69
C VAL A 104 -4.97 -4.41 8.52
N TYR A 105 -4.51 -5.59 8.12
CA TYR A 105 -4.78 -6.80 8.90
C TYR A 105 -4.10 -6.73 10.26
N GLN A 106 -4.83 -7.11 11.31
CA GLN A 106 -4.29 -7.09 12.68
C GLN A 106 -3.07 -7.99 12.82
N LYS A 107 -3.04 -9.11 12.10
CA LYS A 107 -1.91 -10.05 12.10
C LYS A 107 -0.65 -9.46 11.47
N ASN A 108 -0.78 -8.45 10.61
CA ASN A 108 0.36 -7.75 10.05
C ASN A 108 0.83 -6.68 11.04
N SER A 109 1.36 -7.11 12.16
CA SER A 109 1.76 -6.22 13.25
C SER A 109 2.86 -5.23 12.87
N GLY A 110 3.75 -5.63 11.96
CA GLY A 110 4.79 -4.74 11.45
C GLY A 110 4.22 -3.54 10.70
N ALA A 111 3.20 -3.78 9.87
CA ALA A 111 2.53 -2.71 9.15
C ALA A 111 1.76 -1.80 10.12
N VAL A 112 1.06 -2.36 11.10
CA VAL A 112 0.33 -1.57 12.11
C VAL A 112 1.31 -0.63 12.82
N ARG A 113 2.46 -1.14 13.28
CA ARG A 113 3.48 -0.32 13.95
C ARG A 113 4.05 0.75 13.02
N PHE A 114 4.27 0.40 11.75
CA PHE A 114 4.74 1.37 10.75
C PHE A 114 3.77 2.53 10.63
N TYR A 115 2.49 2.26 10.43
CA TYR A 115 1.48 3.31 10.30
C TYR A 115 1.35 4.15 11.56
N GLU A 116 1.43 3.54 12.73
CA GLU A 116 1.39 4.27 14.00
C GLU A 116 2.59 5.23 14.12
N ARG A 117 3.79 4.79 13.75
CA ARG A 117 4.97 5.66 13.74
C ARG A 117 4.82 6.83 12.75
N GLU A 118 4.07 6.60 11.66
CA GLU A 118 3.83 7.64 10.65
C GLU A 118 2.63 8.52 10.96
N GLY A 119 2.08 8.41 12.16
CA GLY A 119 1.04 9.32 12.63
C GLY A 119 -0.39 8.86 12.43
N PHE A 120 -0.60 7.62 11.98
CA PHE A 120 -1.94 7.06 11.90
C PHE A 120 -2.38 6.53 13.26
N ARG A 121 -3.69 6.59 13.51
CA ARG A 121 -4.29 6.01 14.71
C ARG A 121 -5.32 4.98 14.30
N ILE A 122 -5.54 4.01 15.17
CA ILE A 122 -6.61 3.03 14.98
C ILE A 122 -7.94 3.72 15.28
N ASP A 123 -8.84 3.71 14.31
CA ASP A 123 -10.17 4.29 14.44
C ASP A 123 -11.22 3.22 14.75
N GLU A 124 -11.15 2.08 14.07
CA GLU A 124 -12.06 0.97 14.26
C GLU A 124 -11.35 -0.37 14.10
N ALA A 125 -11.86 -1.39 14.78
CA ALA A 125 -11.51 -2.79 14.54
C ALA A 125 -12.66 -3.43 13.77
N GLY A 126 -12.34 -4.24 12.78
CA GLY A 126 -13.35 -4.88 11.94
C GLY A 126 -12.86 -6.21 11.38
N VAL A 127 -13.53 -6.66 10.35
CA VAL A 127 -13.22 -7.91 9.66
C VAL A 127 -13.28 -7.65 8.15
N ASP A 128 -12.25 -8.12 7.44
CA ASP A 128 -12.27 -8.15 5.98
C ASP A 128 -13.24 -9.27 5.55
N GLU A 129 -14.35 -8.89 4.98
CA GLU A 129 -15.40 -9.85 4.58
C GLU A 129 -14.93 -10.83 3.51
N ASN A 130 -13.96 -10.43 2.69
CA ASN A 130 -13.44 -11.28 1.61
C ASN A 130 -12.56 -12.41 2.12
N THR A 131 -11.86 -12.21 3.23
CA THR A 131 -10.90 -13.17 3.77
C THR A 131 -11.31 -13.74 5.13
N GLY A 132 -12.21 -13.06 5.85
CA GLY A 132 -12.55 -13.40 7.22
C GLY A 132 -11.51 -12.98 8.25
N GLU A 133 -10.44 -12.31 7.83
CA GLU A 133 -9.38 -11.87 8.73
C GLU A 133 -9.72 -10.56 9.41
N LYS A 134 -9.34 -10.44 10.68
CA LYS A 134 -9.56 -9.19 11.44
C LYS A 134 -8.62 -8.10 10.93
N ASP A 135 -9.14 -6.89 10.84
CA ASP A 135 -8.38 -5.72 10.40
C ASP A 135 -8.63 -4.52 11.32
N TYR A 136 -7.87 -3.46 11.05
CA TYR A 136 -8.10 -2.14 11.63
C TYR A 136 -8.34 -1.15 10.51
N LEU A 137 -9.26 -0.21 10.75
CA LEU A 137 -9.32 1.04 9.99
C LEU A 137 -8.42 2.03 10.71
N MET A 138 -7.41 2.55 10.02
CA MET A 138 -6.50 3.55 10.58
C MET A 138 -6.66 4.86 9.84
N VAL A 139 -6.49 5.98 10.54
CA VAL A 139 -6.74 7.32 10.02
C VAL A 139 -5.59 8.24 10.37
N TRP A 140 -5.23 9.07 9.41
CA TRP A 140 -4.29 10.18 9.59
C TRP A 140 -4.94 11.48 9.11
N GLU A 141 -4.71 12.56 9.82
CA GLU A 141 -5.15 13.90 9.43
C GLU A 141 -3.98 14.87 9.55
N THR A 142 -3.96 15.85 8.65
CA THR A 142 -2.94 16.88 8.74
C THR A 142 -3.11 17.71 10.00
N SER A 143 -2.00 18.14 10.59
CA SER A 143 -1.99 19.02 11.77
C SER A 143 -2.12 20.50 11.41
N ALA A 144 -2.46 20.83 10.16
CA ALA A 144 -2.48 22.20 9.67
C ALA A 144 -3.47 23.12 10.41
N PHE A 145 -4.42 22.55 11.15
CA PHE A 145 -5.44 23.31 11.87
C PHE A 145 -5.22 23.38 13.38
N GLU A 146 -4.13 22.85 13.86
CA GLU A 146 -3.80 22.88 15.29
C GLU A 146 -3.13 24.19 15.72
#